data_4c0e2f05039ea669e3e6408e62928443
#
_entry.id   4c0e2f05039ea669e3e6408e62928443
#
_cell.length_a   1.000
_cell.length_b   1.000
_cell.length_c   1.000
_cell.angle_alpha   90.00
_cell.angle_beta   90.00
_cell.angle_gamma   90.00
#
_symmetry.space_group_name_H-M   'P 1'
#
loop_
_entity.id
_entity.type
_entity.pdbx_description
1 polymer ?
#
loop_
_entity_poly.entity_id
_entity_poly.type
_entity_poly.pdbx_seq_one_letter_code
_entity_poly.pdbx_strand_id
1 'polypeptide(L)' 'MKNLYIVGASGCGREVLNIIKDIHAIRGVQWNIVGFLDDDLQALDSIDCDYQVVG' A
#
# COMPACT_ATOMS: atom_id res chain seq x y z
N MET A 1 -11.56 7.95 10.16
CA MET A 1 -10.56 6.95 9.77
C MET A 1 -9.34 7.68 9.23
N LYS A 2 -8.15 7.30 9.66
CA LYS A 2 -6.94 7.98 9.24
C LYS A 2 -6.45 7.47 7.89
N ASN A 3 -5.89 8.36 7.10
CA ASN A 3 -5.25 8.00 5.84
C ASN A 3 -3.91 7.31 6.10
N LEU A 4 -3.62 6.27 5.36
CA LEU A 4 -2.39 5.50 5.47
C LEU A 4 -1.65 5.54 4.13
N TYR A 5 -0.37 5.88 4.19
CA TYR A 5 0.55 5.81 3.06
C TYR A 5 1.64 4.80 3.38
N ILE A 6 2.04 4.01 2.40
CA ILE A 6 3.13 3.06 2.56
C ILE A 6 4.36 3.63 1.86
N VAL A 7 5.44 3.82 2.60
CA VAL A 7 6.69 4.35 2.03
C VAL A 7 7.44 3.22 1.35
N GLY A 8 7.71 3.39 0.06
CA GLY A 8 8.37 2.39 -0.76
C GLY A 8 7.40 1.42 -1.41
N ALA A 9 7.39 1.36 -2.73
CA ALA A 9 6.47 0.52 -3.51
C ALA A 9 7.10 -0.81 -3.95
N SER A 10 8.37 -1.06 -3.66
CA SER A 10 9.04 -2.31 -3.99
C SER A 10 8.61 -3.45 -3.05
N GLY A 11 9.23 -4.61 -3.14
CA GLY A 11 8.81 -5.82 -2.44
C GLY A 11 8.43 -5.63 -0.97
N CYS A 12 9.22 -4.89 -0.20
CA CYS A 12 8.93 -4.66 1.23
C CYS A 12 7.63 -3.86 1.43
N GLY A 13 7.38 -2.86 0.60
CA GLY A 13 6.14 -2.08 0.69
C GLY A 13 4.92 -2.94 0.39
N ARG A 14 5.02 -3.82 -0.58
CA ARG A 14 3.93 -4.75 -0.92
C ARG A 14 3.68 -5.77 0.18
N GLU A 15 4.72 -6.22 0.86
CA GLU A 15 4.56 -7.10 2.02
C GLU A 15 3.84 -6.39 3.16
N VAL A 16 4.17 -5.14 3.42
CA VAL A 16 3.48 -4.31 4.40
C VAL A 16 2.00 -4.17 4.03
N LEU A 17 1.70 -3.92 2.75
CA LEU A 17 0.32 -3.84 2.28
C LEU A 17 -0.45 -5.14 2.57
N ASN A 18 0.15 -6.29 2.32
CA ASN A 18 -0.48 -7.57 2.59
C ASN A 18 -0.78 -7.76 4.08
N ILE A 19 0.15 -7.35 4.95
CA ILE A 19 -0.06 -7.39 6.40
C ILE A 19 -1.25 -6.50 6.79
N ILE A 20 -1.33 -5.30 6.23
CA ILE A 20 -2.44 -4.38 6.52
C ILE A 20 -3.76 -4.97 6.04
N LYS A 21 -3.78 -5.57 4.85
CA LYS A 21 -4.99 -6.24 4.35
C LYS A 21 -5.44 -7.37 5.25
N ASP A 22 -4.51 -8.14 5.80
CA ASP A 22 -4.83 -9.21 6.76
C ASP A 22 -5.42 -8.64 8.04
N ILE A 23 -4.88 -7.55 8.55
CA ILE A 23 -5.44 -6.87 9.72
C ILE A 23 -6.86 -6.41 9.45
N HIS A 24 -7.10 -5.81 8.28
CA HIS A 24 -8.44 -5.36 7.89
C HIS A 24 -9.42 -6.53 7.77
N ALA A 25 -8.96 -7.67 7.29
CA ALA A 25 -9.81 -8.86 7.15
C ALA A 25 -10.21 -9.45 8.50
N ILE A 26 -9.31 -9.38 9.48
CA ILE A 26 -9.53 -9.99 10.80
C ILE A 26 -10.24 -9.03 11.75
N ARG A 27 -9.85 -7.75 11.75
CA ARG A 27 -10.31 -6.76 12.73
C ARG A 27 -11.23 -5.69 12.14
N GLY A 28 -11.52 -5.77 10.84
CA GLY A 28 -12.23 -4.72 10.13
C GLY A 28 -11.28 -3.62 9.66
N VAL A 29 -11.79 -2.73 8.83
CA VAL A 29 -10.97 -1.66 8.23
C VAL A 29 -10.53 -0.67 9.31
N GLN A 30 -9.23 -0.53 9.51
CA GLN A 30 -8.63 0.34 10.53
C GLN A 30 -8.17 1.67 9.94
N TRP A 31 -7.74 1.67 8.67
CA TRP A 31 -7.18 2.85 7.99
C TRP A 31 -7.69 2.93 6.56
N ASN A 32 -7.70 4.15 6.03
CA ASN A 32 -7.94 4.35 4.61
C ASN A 32 -6.59 4.29 3.88
N ILE A 33 -6.33 3.21 3.16
CA ILE A 33 -5.09 3.03 2.41
C ILE A 33 -5.16 3.92 1.17
N VAL A 34 -4.30 4.94 1.10
CA VAL A 34 -4.27 5.87 -0.03
C VAL A 34 -3.39 5.34 -1.15
N GLY A 35 -2.23 4.80 -0.82
CA GLY A 35 -1.29 4.29 -1.80
C GLY A 35 0.14 4.30 -1.28
N PHE A 36 1.08 4.25 -2.22
CA PHE A 36 2.51 4.21 -1.93
C PHE A 36 3.17 5.56 -2.17
N LEU A 37 4.16 5.88 -1.35
CA LEU A 37 5.06 7.00 -1.57
C LEU A 37 6.41 6.44 -2.03
N ASP A 38 6.82 6.78 -3.24
CA ASP A 38 8.06 6.30 -3.82
C ASP A 38 8.59 7.33 -4.80
N ASP A 39 9.92 7.49 -4.86
CA ASP A 39 10.57 8.39 -5.81
C ASP A 39 10.35 7.95 -7.25
N ASP A 40 10.17 6.66 -7.48
CA ASP A 40 9.86 6.10 -8.79
C ASP A 40 8.35 5.95 -8.92
N LEU A 41 7.72 6.86 -9.64
CA LEU A 41 6.28 6.85 -9.86
C LEU A 41 5.81 5.65 -10.68
N GLN A 42 6.74 4.95 -11.34
CA GLN A 42 6.45 3.80 -12.19
C GLN A 42 6.81 2.47 -11.50
N ALA A 43 7.12 2.49 -10.22
CA ALA A 43 7.58 1.32 -9.48
C ALA A 43 6.61 0.13 -9.55
N LEU A 44 5.32 0.39 -9.72
CA LEU A 44 4.29 -0.64 -9.76
C LEU A 44 3.70 -0.87 -11.15
N ASP A 45 4.22 -0.23 -12.19
CA ASP A 45 3.62 -0.29 -13.53
C ASP A 45 3.58 -1.70 -14.11
N SER A 46 4.57 -2.53 -13.79
CA SER A 46 4.63 -3.92 -14.28
C SER A 46 4.10 -4.93 -13.28
N ILE A 47 3.46 -4.47 -12.21
CA ILE A 47 3.01 -5.30 -11.10
C ILE A 47 1.51 -5.13 -10.93
N ASP A 48 0.80 -6.26 -10.80
CA ASP A 48 -0.62 -6.24 -10.50
C ASP A 48 -0.82 -5.93 -9.02
N CYS A 49 -1.18 -4.69 -8.73
CA CYS A 49 -1.37 -4.20 -7.38
C CYS A 49 -2.61 -3.32 -7.32
N ASP A 50 -3.41 -3.47 -6.26
CA ASP A 50 -4.66 -2.72 -6.07
C ASP A 50 -4.43 -1.23 -5.82
N TYR A 51 -3.25 -0.85 -5.37
CA TYR A 51 -2.90 0.52 -5.02
C TYR A 51 -1.73 1.00 -5.84
N GLN A 52 -1.60 2.30 -6.00
CA GLN A 52 -0.60 2.90 -6.88
C GLN A 52 0.32 3.82 -6.11
N VAL A 53 1.41 4.22 -6.77
CA VAL A 53 2.30 5.26 -6.25
C VAL A 53 1.60 6.61 -6.42
N VAL A 54 1.44 7.35 -5.34
CA VAL A 54 0.74 8.63 -5.30
C VAL A 54 1.64 9.82 -4.96
N GLY A 55 2.91 9.55 -4.70
CA GLY A 55 3.82 10.65 -4.40
C GLY A 55 5.25 10.26 -4.19
#